data_8c66748de09d17d4fc5a7d9575763aa0
#
_entry.id   8c66748de09d17d4fc5a7d9575763aa0
#
_cell.length_a   1.000
_cell.length_b   1.000
_cell.length_c   1.000
_cell.angle_alpha   90.00
_cell.angle_beta   90.00
_cell.angle_gamma   90.00
#
_symmetry.space_group_name_H-M   'P 1'
#
loop_
_entity.id
_entity.type
_entity.pdbx_description
1 polymer ?
#
loop_
_entity_poly.entity_id
_entity_poly.type
_entity_poly.pdbx_seq_one_letter_code
_entity_poly.pdbx_strand_id
1 'polypeptide(L)'
;MKKAALSYGIGTELYEKPENVKEDELGVLIQALNGNPSITGILMMMPLPGHIHEEKMIEMIHPDKDMDGLTTVNAGRLFSGKDGLFGGTPRAVMAILKHYGISVEGKHAVIIGRSNVIGKPVAMMLMQKNATVTICHSRTKNCLLYTSDAADD
;
A
#
# COMPACT_ATOMS: atom_id res chain seq x y z
N MET A 1 -13.07 7.84 7.82
CA MET A 1 -13.24 6.94 6.67
C MET A 1 -14.70 6.67 6.31
N LYS A 2 -15.55 6.16 7.21
CA LYS A 2 -16.96 5.81 6.92
C LYS A 2 -17.77 6.93 6.23
N LYS A 3 -17.69 8.18 6.75
CA LYS A 3 -18.39 9.33 6.15
C LYS A 3 -17.95 9.61 4.69
N ALA A 4 -16.64 9.50 4.43
CA ALA A 4 -16.12 9.71 3.07
C ALA A 4 -16.54 8.59 2.11
N ALA A 5 -16.52 7.33 2.56
CA ALA A 5 -16.98 6.22 1.75
C ALA A 5 -18.46 6.38 1.35
N LEU A 6 -19.31 6.72 2.33
CA LEU A 6 -20.75 6.96 2.10
C LEU A 6 -21.01 8.11 1.10
N SER A 7 -20.21 9.18 1.11
CA SER A 7 -20.38 10.29 0.15
C SER A 7 -20.08 9.88 -1.30
N TYR A 8 -19.37 8.77 -1.49
CA TYR A 8 -19.11 8.17 -2.80
C TYR A 8 -20.00 6.95 -3.11
N GLY A 9 -21.04 6.71 -2.29
CA GLY A 9 -21.96 5.58 -2.49
C GLY A 9 -21.36 4.22 -2.10
N ILE A 10 -20.26 4.21 -1.34
CA ILE A 10 -19.59 2.98 -0.89
C ILE A 10 -20.15 2.57 0.47
N GLY A 11 -20.82 1.42 0.52
CA GLY A 11 -21.23 0.79 1.79
C GLY A 11 -20.01 0.35 2.60
N THR A 12 -20.07 0.56 3.91
CA THR A 12 -18.97 0.13 4.80
C THR A 12 -19.51 -0.52 6.04
N GLU A 13 -18.93 -1.63 6.41
CA GLU A 13 -19.12 -2.29 7.70
C GLU A 13 -17.85 -2.15 8.54
N LEU A 14 -17.99 -1.86 9.82
CA LEU A 14 -16.88 -1.72 10.75
C LEU A 14 -16.94 -2.83 11.79
N TYR A 15 -15.90 -3.62 11.87
CA TYR A 15 -15.73 -4.71 12.84
C TYR A 15 -14.72 -4.26 13.90
N GLU A 16 -15.22 -3.63 14.95
CA GLU A 16 -14.38 -3.25 16.10
C GLU A 16 -14.16 -4.46 17.00
N LYS A 17 -12.91 -4.74 17.31
CA LYS A 17 -12.50 -5.80 18.22
C LYS A 17 -11.76 -5.20 19.41
N PRO A 18 -11.91 -5.77 20.62
CA PRO A 18 -11.16 -5.31 21.76
C PRO A 18 -9.66 -5.59 21.57
N GLU A 19 -8.82 -4.82 22.26
CA GLU A 19 -7.38 -4.93 22.17
C GLU A 19 -6.84 -6.34 22.47
N ASN A 20 -7.53 -7.08 23.35
CA ASN A 20 -7.18 -8.44 23.72
C ASN A 20 -7.77 -9.52 22.82
N VAL A 21 -8.31 -9.17 21.63
CA VAL A 21 -8.83 -10.16 20.68
C VAL A 21 -7.74 -11.19 20.34
N LYS A 22 -8.12 -12.47 20.27
CA LYS A 22 -7.18 -13.53 19.91
C LYS A 22 -6.92 -13.55 18.40
N GLU A 23 -5.71 -13.91 18.03
CA GLU A 23 -5.31 -14.03 16.61
C GLU A 23 -6.23 -14.95 15.83
N ASP A 24 -6.61 -16.09 16.40
CA ASP A 24 -7.52 -17.05 15.76
C ASP A 24 -8.92 -16.47 15.52
N GLU A 25 -9.44 -15.66 16.46
CA GLU A 25 -10.73 -15.00 16.27
C GLU A 25 -10.69 -13.99 15.12
N LEU A 26 -9.59 -13.25 15.00
CA LEU A 26 -9.39 -12.33 13.89
C LEU A 26 -9.26 -13.10 12.56
N GLY A 27 -8.54 -14.22 12.57
CA GLY A 27 -8.41 -15.09 11.42
C GLY A 27 -9.75 -15.64 10.94
N VAL A 28 -10.60 -16.11 11.86
CA VAL A 28 -11.98 -16.58 11.55
C VAL A 28 -12.81 -15.47 10.92
N LEU A 29 -12.71 -14.24 11.44
CA LEU A 29 -13.41 -13.09 10.87
C LEU A 29 -12.92 -12.81 9.43
N ILE A 30 -11.61 -12.79 9.19
CA ILE A 30 -11.05 -12.56 7.86
C ILE A 30 -11.56 -13.62 6.88
N GLN A 31 -11.56 -14.89 7.27
CA GLN A 31 -12.06 -15.97 6.43
C GLN A 31 -13.55 -15.82 6.11
N ALA A 32 -14.37 -15.45 7.09
CA ALA A 32 -15.77 -15.18 6.86
C ALA A 32 -16.01 -14.03 5.88
N LEU A 33 -15.23 -12.95 5.99
CA LEU A 33 -15.29 -11.82 5.04
C LEU A 33 -14.79 -12.20 3.65
N ASN A 34 -13.76 -13.03 3.54
CA ASN A 34 -13.29 -13.56 2.27
C ASN A 34 -14.37 -14.35 1.54
N GLY A 35 -15.10 -15.20 2.28
CA GLY A 35 -16.18 -16.03 1.73
C GLY A 35 -17.46 -15.29 1.44
N ASN A 36 -17.65 -14.07 1.94
CA ASN A 36 -18.87 -13.31 1.74
C ASN A 36 -18.87 -12.56 0.39
N PRO A 37 -19.74 -12.92 -0.58
CA PRO A 37 -19.77 -12.27 -1.89
C PRO A 37 -20.24 -10.80 -1.84
N SER A 38 -20.92 -10.39 -0.77
CA SER A 38 -21.34 -8.99 -0.60
C SER A 38 -20.21 -8.06 -0.15
N ILE A 39 -19.09 -8.62 0.32
CA ILE A 39 -17.89 -7.87 0.72
C ILE A 39 -16.95 -7.80 -0.46
N THR A 40 -16.80 -6.64 -1.06
CA THR A 40 -15.91 -6.40 -2.21
C THR A 40 -14.48 -6.09 -1.83
N GLY A 41 -14.23 -5.66 -0.60
CA GLY A 41 -12.89 -5.35 -0.13
C GLY A 41 -12.78 -5.37 1.38
N ILE A 42 -11.60 -5.71 1.86
CA ILE A 42 -11.24 -5.75 3.28
C ILE A 42 -10.09 -4.75 3.48
N LEU A 43 -10.26 -3.89 4.49
CA LEU A 43 -9.22 -2.96 4.91
C LEU A 43 -8.92 -3.21 6.38
N MET A 44 -7.71 -3.63 6.66
CA MET A 44 -7.24 -3.89 8.01
C MET A 44 -6.59 -2.64 8.58
N MET A 45 -7.10 -2.15 9.70
CA MET A 45 -6.52 -0.98 10.36
C MET A 45 -5.27 -1.37 11.13
N MET A 46 -4.16 -0.73 10.81
CA MET A 46 -2.86 -0.98 11.38
C MET A 46 -2.43 0.17 12.31
N PRO A 47 -1.57 -0.07 13.31
CA PRO A 47 -0.96 -1.36 13.67
C PRO A 47 -1.93 -2.27 14.44
N LEU A 48 -1.72 -3.58 14.36
CA LEU A 48 -2.41 -4.57 15.20
C LEU A 48 -1.77 -4.64 16.60
N PRO A 49 -2.50 -5.13 17.62
CA PRO A 49 -1.92 -5.40 18.93
C PRO A 49 -0.69 -6.32 18.85
N GLY A 50 0.34 -6.05 19.66
CA GLY A 50 1.65 -6.71 19.56
C GLY A 50 1.67 -8.24 19.78
N HIS A 51 0.57 -8.83 20.25
CA HIS A 51 0.42 -10.29 20.38
C HIS A 51 -0.16 -10.96 19.13
N ILE A 52 -0.53 -10.19 18.11
CA ILE A 52 -1.05 -10.68 16.83
C ILE A 52 0.05 -10.57 15.76
N HIS A 53 0.26 -11.65 15.02
CA HIS A 53 1.20 -11.66 13.90
C HIS A 53 0.59 -10.97 12.67
N GLU A 54 0.91 -9.69 12.53
CA GLU A 54 0.37 -8.78 11.50
C GLU A 54 0.50 -9.36 10.09
N GLU A 55 1.70 -9.83 9.71
CA GLU A 55 1.95 -10.42 8.39
C GLU A 55 1.06 -11.64 8.12
N LYS A 56 0.86 -12.50 9.13
CA LYS A 56 -0.02 -13.66 9.00
C LYS A 56 -1.47 -13.24 8.73
N MET A 57 -1.95 -12.21 9.43
CA MET A 57 -3.31 -11.70 9.23
C MET A 57 -3.50 -11.06 7.86
N ILE A 58 -2.50 -10.32 7.38
CA ILE A 58 -2.49 -9.76 6.03
C ILE A 58 -2.58 -10.86 4.98
N GLU A 59 -1.76 -11.90 5.07
CA GLU A 59 -1.74 -12.99 4.11
C GLU A 59 -3.02 -13.86 4.12
N MET A 60 -3.84 -13.77 5.16
CA MET A 60 -5.15 -14.42 5.20
C MET A 60 -6.21 -13.68 4.37
N ILE A 61 -6.01 -12.41 4.03
CA ILE A 61 -6.93 -11.64 3.18
C ILE A 61 -6.86 -12.18 1.75
N HIS A 62 -8.03 -12.42 1.13
CA HIS A 62 -8.06 -12.82 -0.27
C HIS A 62 -7.47 -11.71 -1.14
N PRO A 63 -6.51 -11.99 -2.05
CA PRO A 63 -5.83 -10.94 -2.82
C PRO A 63 -6.76 -10.01 -3.59
N ASP A 64 -7.90 -10.51 -4.06
CA ASP A 64 -8.87 -9.68 -4.79
C ASP A 64 -9.79 -8.86 -3.85
N LYS A 65 -9.60 -8.98 -2.54
CA LYS A 65 -10.27 -8.16 -1.51
C LYS A 65 -9.30 -7.32 -0.68
N ASP A 66 -8.01 -7.44 -0.92
CA ASP A 66 -6.93 -6.74 -0.23
C ASP A 66 -6.84 -5.28 -0.70
N MET A 67 -7.61 -4.39 -0.07
CA MET A 67 -7.73 -3.00 -0.52
C MET A 67 -6.44 -2.18 -0.39
N ASP A 68 -5.54 -2.57 0.51
CA ASP A 68 -4.26 -1.89 0.70
C ASP A 68 -3.11 -2.51 -0.13
N GLY A 69 -3.36 -3.66 -0.78
CA GLY A 69 -2.39 -4.33 -1.63
C GLY A 69 -1.17 -4.85 -0.87
N LEU A 70 -1.37 -5.28 0.38
CA LEU A 70 -0.29 -5.69 1.28
C LEU A 70 0.03 -7.18 1.21
N THR A 71 -0.87 -8.00 0.65
CA THR A 71 -0.60 -9.44 0.46
C THR A 71 0.58 -9.64 -0.48
N THR A 72 1.34 -10.70 -0.25
CA THR A 72 2.47 -11.08 -1.12
C THR A 72 2.04 -11.25 -2.58
N VAL A 73 0.81 -11.69 -2.82
CA VAL A 73 0.26 -11.81 -4.18
C VAL A 73 0.14 -10.46 -4.86
N ASN A 74 -0.45 -9.45 -4.20
CA ASN A 74 -0.59 -8.11 -4.78
C ASN A 74 0.75 -7.39 -4.88
N ALA A 75 1.64 -7.56 -3.90
CA ALA A 75 3.01 -7.06 -3.98
C ALA A 75 3.75 -7.66 -5.20
N GLY A 76 3.60 -8.96 -5.44
CA GLY A 76 4.16 -9.64 -6.62
C GLY A 76 3.53 -9.17 -7.94
N ARG A 77 2.23 -8.93 -7.96
CA ARG A 77 1.53 -8.33 -9.12
C ARG A 77 2.10 -6.95 -9.44
N LEU A 78 2.24 -6.10 -8.41
CA LEU A 78 2.84 -4.77 -8.57
C LEU A 78 4.27 -4.85 -9.10
N PHE A 79 5.11 -5.69 -8.51
CA PHE A 79 6.49 -5.87 -8.93
C PHE A 79 6.59 -6.32 -10.40
N SER A 80 5.68 -7.18 -10.84
CA SER A 80 5.65 -7.75 -12.20
C SER A 80 4.89 -6.89 -13.21
N GLY A 81 4.40 -5.71 -12.83
CA GLY A 81 3.60 -4.85 -13.70
C GLY A 81 2.24 -5.44 -14.09
N LYS A 82 1.70 -6.35 -13.28
CA LYS A 82 0.38 -6.96 -13.49
C LYS A 82 -0.71 -6.19 -12.76
N ASP A 83 -1.94 -6.34 -13.22
CA ASP A 83 -3.10 -5.76 -12.55
C ASP A 83 -3.31 -6.39 -11.16
N GLY A 84 -3.71 -5.56 -10.22
CA GLY A 84 -3.97 -5.94 -8.83
C GLY A 84 -4.55 -4.80 -8.01
N LEU A 85 -4.83 -5.09 -6.76
CA LEU A 85 -5.19 -4.06 -5.79
C LEU A 85 -3.91 -3.48 -5.18
N PHE A 86 -3.82 -2.17 -5.14
CA PHE A 86 -2.65 -1.45 -4.61
C PHE A 86 -3.11 -0.34 -3.69
N GLY A 87 -2.33 -0.07 -2.65
CA GLY A 87 -2.66 0.89 -1.60
C GLY A 87 -3.08 2.27 -2.10
N GLY A 88 -3.99 2.89 -1.38
CA GLY A 88 -4.54 4.19 -1.75
C GLY A 88 -3.50 5.29 -1.82
N THR A 89 -2.54 5.33 -0.87
CA THR A 89 -1.50 6.38 -0.85
C THR A 89 -0.54 6.30 -2.05
N PRO A 90 0.04 5.16 -2.42
CA PRO A 90 0.83 5.05 -3.65
C PRO A 90 0.07 5.48 -4.90
N ARG A 91 -1.17 5.04 -5.03
CA ARG A 91 -2.04 5.42 -6.16
C ARG A 91 -2.34 6.93 -6.15
N ALA A 92 -2.53 7.54 -4.98
CA ALA A 92 -2.75 8.98 -4.87
C ALA A 92 -1.53 9.78 -5.33
N VAL A 93 -0.32 9.35 -5.00
CA VAL A 93 0.91 9.98 -5.51
C VAL A 93 0.92 9.98 -7.05
N MET A 94 0.66 8.82 -7.66
CA MET A 94 0.62 8.73 -9.13
C MET A 94 -0.51 9.56 -9.74
N ALA A 95 -1.67 9.62 -9.08
CA ALA A 95 -2.80 10.44 -9.53
C ALA A 95 -2.48 11.94 -9.46
N ILE A 96 -1.79 12.40 -8.42
CA ILE A 96 -1.35 13.79 -8.27
C ILE A 96 -0.36 14.16 -9.39
N LEU A 97 0.65 13.34 -9.62
CA LEU A 97 1.61 13.58 -10.71
C LEU A 97 0.90 13.69 -12.07
N LYS A 98 -0.02 12.79 -12.34
CA LYS A 98 -0.84 12.84 -13.57
C LYS A 98 -1.72 14.09 -13.63
N HIS A 99 -2.36 14.48 -12.53
CA HIS A 99 -3.25 15.65 -12.48
C HIS A 99 -2.50 16.95 -12.81
N TYR A 100 -1.27 17.09 -12.32
CA TYR A 100 -0.44 18.27 -12.59
C TYR A 100 0.38 18.15 -13.89
N GLY A 101 0.19 17.11 -14.68
CA GLY A 101 0.91 16.91 -15.93
C GLY A 101 2.41 16.68 -15.75
N ILE A 102 2.84 16.22 -14.57
CA ILE A 102 4.25 15.95 -14.28
C ILE A 102 4.63 14.62 -14.91
N SER A 103 5.37 14.66 -16.03
CA SER A 103 5.96 13.47 -16.62
C SER A 103 7.11 12.98 -15.77
N VAL A 104 7.12 11.67 -15.49
CA VAL A 104 8.19 11.00 -14.75
C VAL A 104 9.11 10.19 -15.67
N GLU A 105 8.72 10.03 -16.94
CA GLU A 105 9.49 9.31 -17.94
C GLU A 105 10.85 9.96 -18.15
N GLY A 106 11.91 9.15 -18.05
CA GLY A 106 13.29 9.60 -18.14
C GLY A 106 13.78 10.47 -16.97
N LYS A 107 12.93 10.70 -15.95
CA LYS A 107 13.31 11.49 -14.79
C LYS A 107 13.90 10.61 -13.69
N HIS A 108 14.77 11.23 -12.88
CA HIS A 108 15.27 10.62 -11.66
C HIS A 108 14.32 10.96 -10.50
N ALA A 109 13.78 9.93 -9.87
CA ALA A 109 12.89 10.05 -8.72
C ALA A 109 13.59 9.51 -7.48
N VAL A 110 13.64 10.32 -6.42
CA VAL A 110 14.19 9.90 -5.13
C VAL A 110 13.06 9.71 -4.13
N ILE A 111 12.99 8.54 -3.52
CA ILE A 111 11.98 8.18 -2.52
C ILE A 111 12.65 8.09 -1.16
N ILE A 112 12.17 8.86 -0.20
CA ILE A 112 12.66 8.81 1.19
C ILE A 112 11.69 7.94 1.99
N GLY A 113 12.07 6.68 2.17
CA GLY A 113 11.30 5.65 2.84
C GLY A 113 11.24 4.35 2.05
N ARG A 114 11.16 3.21 2.77
CA ARG A 114 11.13 1.87 2.15
C ARG A 114 10.06 0.96 2.75
N SER A 115 8.96 1.54 3.22
CA SER A 115 7.85 0.75 3.77
C SER A 115 7.17 -0.08 2.67
N ASN A 116 6.63 -1.23 3.06
CA ASN A 116 5.83 -2.06 2.16
C ASN A 116 4.50 -1.39 1.78
N VAL A 117 4.04 -0.42 2.59
CA VAL A 117 2.77 0.27 2.40
C VAL A 117 2.88 1.42 1.41
N ILE A 118 3.99 2.15 1.37
CA ILE A 118 4.13 3.39 0.59
C ILE A 118 5.41 3.38 -0.26
N GLY A 119 6.59 3.34 0.37
CA GLY A 119 7.86 3.61 -0.30
C GLY A 119 8.15 2.64 -1.44
N LYS A 120 8.11 1.35 -1.18
CA LYS A 120 8.32 0.33 -2.21
C LYS A 120 7.25 0.36 -3.30
N PRO A 121 5.93 0.43 -2.99
CA PRO A 121 4.91 0.54 -4.02
C PRO A 121 5.06 1.77 -4.92
N VAL A 122 5.35 2.95 -4.36
CA VAL A 122 5.59 4.17 -5.16
C VAL A 122 6.79 3.98 -6.08
N ALA A 123 7.88 3.39 -5.57
CA ALA A 123 9.07 3.09 -6.39
C ALA A 123 8.72 2.22 -7.60
N MET A 124 7.99 1.14 -7.37
CA MET A 124 7.57 0.24 -8.45
C MET A 124 6.67 0.95 -9.47
N MET A 125 5.69 1.73 -9.01
CA MET A 125 4.79 2.47 -9.89
C MET A 125 5.53 3.52 -10.76
N LEU A 126 6.50 4.22 -10.19
CA LEU A 126 7.35 5.18 -10.92
C LEU A 126 8.23 4.47 -11.94
N MET A 127 8.86 3.36 -11.56
CA MET A 127 9.69 2.56 -12.45
C MET A 127 8.90 2.01 -13.63
N GLN A 128 7.65 1.58 -13.42
CA GLN A 128 6.73 1.16 -14.48
C GLN A 128 6.32 2.30 -15.42
N LYS A 129 6.56 3.56 -15.03
CA LYS A 129 6.38 4.76 -15.86
C LYS A 129 7.71 5.29 -16.40
N ASN A 130 8.71 4.44 -16.51
CA ASN A 130 10.02 4.74 -17.09
C ASN A 130 10.84 5.77 -16.29
N ALA A 131 10.59 5.93 -15.00
CA ALA A 131 11.47 6.72 -14.13
C ALA A 131 12.69 5.90 -13.68
N THR A 132 13.83 6.57 -13.51
CA THR A 132 14.96 6.04 -12.75
C THR A 132 14.69 6.30 -11.27
N VAL A 133 14.77 5.27 -10.41
CA VAL A 133 14.33 5.40 -9.01
C VAL A 133 15.46 5.09 -8.04
N THR A 134 15.68 6.00 -7.10
CA THR A 134 16.55 5.80 -5.94
C THR A 134 15.71 5.76 -4.68
N ILE A 135 15.92 4.75 -3.81
CA ILE A 135 15.25 4.64 -2.52
C ILE A 135 16.24 4.95 -1.40
N CYS A 136 15.99 6.03 -0.67
CA CYS A 136 16.71 6.39 0.55
C CYS A 136 15.93 5.97 1.79
N HIS A 137 16.62 5.64 2.86
CA HIS A 137 16.01 5.20 4.11
C HIS A 137 16.88 5.57 5.31
N SER A 138 16.45 5.29 6.54
CA SER A 138 17.13 5.67 7.79
C SER A 138 18.59 5.19 7.92
N ARG A 139 19.02 4.24 7.10
CA ARG A 139 20.42 3.77 7.07
C ARG A 139 21.18 4.25 5.84
N THR A 140 20.58 5.06 4.98
CA THR A 140 21.25 5.63 3.82
C THR A 140 22.19 6.75 4.29
N LYS A 141 23.45 6.64 3.95
CA LYS A 141 24.44 7.71 4.20
C LYS A 141 24.33 8.76 3.10
N ASN A 142 24.47 10.03 3.47
CA ASN A 142 24.47 11.17 2.54
C ASN A 142 23.22 11.20 1.64
N CYS A 143 22.03 10.94 2.21
CA CYS A 143 20.77 10.90 1.47
C CYS A 143 20.52 12.16 0.62
N LEU A 144 20.97 13.32 1.09
CA LEU A 144 20.83 14.60 0.37
C LEU A 144 21.55 14.61 -0.99
N LEU A 145 22.63 13.87 -1.17
CA LEU A 145 23.32 13.74 -2.45
C LEU A 145 22.47 13.11 -3.55
N TYR A 146 21.43 12.37 -3.17
CA TYR A 146 20.49 11.75 -4.11
C TYR A 146 19.29 12.63 -4.40
N THR A 147 19.07 13.71 -3.62
CA THR A 147 17.90 14.60 -3.73
C THR A 147 18.25 15.95 -4.36
N SER A 148 19.53 16.29 -4.46
CA SER A 148 20.03 17.48 -5.17
C SER A 148 20.57 17.09 -6.54
N ASP A 149 20.43 17.98 -7.52
CA ASP A 149 21.15 17.90 -8.78
C ASP A 149 22.66 18.16 -8.49
N ALA A 150 23.30 17.18 -7.88
CA ALA A 150 24.74 17.21 -7.62
C ALA A 150 25.57 17.07 -8.92
N ALA A 151 24.97 17.36 -10.08
CA ALA A 151 25.61 17.28 -11.38
C ALA A 151 26.00 18.66 -11.94
N ASP A 152 25.77 19.74 -11.21
CA ASP A 152 26.05 21.11 -11.66
C ASP A 152 27.21 21.78 -10.89
N ASP A 153 28.21 20.99 -10.40
CA ASP A 153 29.49 21.53 -9.93
C ASP A 153 30.67 20.89 -10.68
#